data_1db94c06d0af682121100299044bd10d
#
_entry.id   1db94c06d0af682121100299044bd10d
#
_cell.length_a   1.000
_cell.length_b   1.000
_cell.length_c   1.000
_cell.angle_alpha   90.00
_cell.angle_beta   90.00
_cell.angle_gamma   90.00
#
_symmetry.space_group_name_H-M   'P 1'
#
loop_
_entity.id
_entity.type
_entity.pdbx_description
1 polymer ?
#
loop_
_entity_poly.entity_id
_entity_poly.type
_entity_poly.pdbx_seq_one_letter_code
_entity_poly.pdbx_strand_id
1 'polypeptide(L)'
;VADGLFQTQEEVDNAPTQTGAAPGRIRYKDLNDDGKIDDQDRTWIGCEDPDLEYGISVGVTYKNFDFSVFFNGVFGKDLNVSGWKSWTDIYALSTAGENYGTRLLDAWTPTNTNTSIPALSVNNYNDEGRMSTYYVESGSYLKIRNAEVGYTIPKSFANKLKLQRARVALRADNIVTLMKTWGDNAYTGLDPETPGSGYPMPFSMTMSLNVTF
;
A
#
# COMPACT_ATOMS: atom_id res chain seq x y z
N VAL A 1 11.14 8.72 15.57
CA VAL A 1 11.39 8.67 14.11
C VAL A 1 12.49 7.65 13.84
N ALA A 2 12.27 6.70 12.92
CA ALA A 2 13.32 5.80 12.44
C ALA A 2 14.18 6.53 11.40
N ASP A 3 15.51 6.34 11.48
CA ASP A 3 16.50 7.00 10.64
C ASP A 3 17.47 5.97 10.03
N GLY A 4 16.92 4.91 9.44
CA GLY A 4 17.67 3.82 8.84
C GLY A 4 18.13 2.75 9.82
N LEU A 5 19.18 2.03 9.45
CA LEU A 5 19.80 0.97 10.26
C LEU A 5 21.24 1.36 10.60
N PHE A 6 21.68 0.99 11.79
CA PHE A 6 23.11 1.06 12.12
C PHE A 6 23.89 0.12 11.21
N GLN A 7 24.94 0.62 10.56
CA GLN A 7 25.77 -0.15 9.65
C GLN A 7 27.02 -0.72 10.34
N THR A 8 27.59 0.02 11.28
CA THR A 8 28.83 -0.33 11.95
C THR A 8 28.74 -0.13 13.46
N GLN A 9 29.67 -0.75 14.20
CA GLN A 9 29.80 -0.49 15.64
C GLN A 9 30.22 0.95 15.93
N GLU A 10 31.00 1.56 15.06
CA GLU A 10 31.42 2.97 15.19
C GLU A 10 30.21 3.92 15.10
N GLU A 11 29.25 3.63 14.23
CA GLU A 11 27.98 4.40 14.20
C GLU A 11 27.21 4.26 15.51
N VAL A 12 27.14 3.07 16.09
CA VAL A 12 26.47 2.84 17.37
C VAL A 12 27.16 3.61 18.51
N ASP A 13 28.49 3.57 18.55
CA ASP A 13 29.28 4.21 19.61
C ASP A 13 29.21 5.73 19.55
N ASN A 14 28.98 6.32 18.37
CA ASN A 14 28.86 7.77 18.16
C ASN A 14 27.42 8.29 18.16
N ALA A 15 26.41 7.39 18.23
CA ALA A 15 25.02 7.77 18.23
C ALA A 15 24.49 8.12 19.65
N PRO A 16 23.36 8.83 19.77
CA PRO A 16 22.62 8.93 21.01
C PRO A 16 22.36 7.58 21.65
N THR A 17 22.37 7.53 22.98
CA THR A 17 22.17 6.27 23.72
C THR A 17 20.81 5.67 23.44
N GLN A 18 20.78 4.53 22.77
CA GLN A 18 19.57 3.78 22.40
C GLN A 18 19.64 2.38 22.97
N THR A 19 18.58 1.97 23.68
CA THR A 19 18.52 0.62 24.27
C THR A 19 18.57 -0.45 23.20
N GLY A 20 19.54 -1.36 23.31
CA GLY A 20 19.71 -2.48 22.36
C GLY A 20 20.26 -2.08 21.00
N ALA A 21 20.87 -0.90 20.88
CA ALA A 21 21.57 -0.48 19.66
C ALA A 21 22.70 -1.46 19.31
N ALA A 22 22.76 -1.88 18.06
CA ALA A 22 23.79 -2.73 17.49
C ALA A 22 23.77 -2.61 15.96
N PRO A 23 24.83 -2.98 15.25
CA PRO A 23 24.82 -3.06 13.80
C PRO A 23 23.64 -3.91 13.28
N GLY A 24 22.95 -3.42 12.25
CA GLY A 24 21.75 -4.01 11.70
C GLY A 24 20.46 -3.74 12.46
N ARG A 25 20.49 -2.98 13.55
CA ARG A 25 19.26 -2.57 14.28
C ARG A 25 18.75 -1.23 13.78
N ILE A 26 17.43 -0.99 13.93
CA ILE A 26 16.81 0.30 13.56
C ILE A 26 17.46 1.40 14.42
N ARG A 27 17.97 2.43 13.76
CA ARG A 27 18.43 3.66 14.38
C ARG A 27 17.25 4.62 14.55
N TYR A 28 17.06 5.15 15.74
CA TYR A 28 16.06 6.17 16.01
C TYR A 28 16.72 7.54 16.16
N LYS A 29 15.97 8.59 15.83
CA LYS A 29 16.45 9.96 15.85
C LYS A 29 16.18 10.59 17.22
N ASP A 30 17.21 11.18 17.81
CA ASP A 30 17.11 12.08 18.96
C ASP A 30 16.51 13.41 18.45
N LEU A 31 15.34 13.77 18.95
CA LEU A 31 14.58 14.93 18.50
C LEU A 31 14.77 16.15 19.40
N ASN A 32 15.20 15.93 20.65
CA ASN A 32 15.41 16.98 21.62
C ASN A 32 16.91 17.28 21.86
N ASP A 33 17.81 16.52 21.20
CA ASP A 33 19.27 16.65 21.28
C ASP A 33 19.84 16.46 22.71
N ASP A 34 19.20 15.57 23.53
CA ASP A 34 19.67 15.30 24.88
C ASP A 34 20.66 14.12 24.98
N GLY A 35 20.96 13.48 23.83
CA GLY A 35 21.90 12.36 23.73
C GLY A 35 21.31 11.00 24.10
N LYS A 36 19.99 10.89 24.19
CA LYS A 36 19.27 9.64 24.50
C LYS A 36 18.07 9.47 23.61
N ILE A 37 17.66 8.23 23.38
CA ILE A 37 16.42 7.90 22.66
C ILE A 37 15.40 7.40 23.70
N ASP A 38 14.41 8.25 24.01
CA ASP A 38 13.37 7.94 25.00
C ASP A 38 11.97 8.47 24.59
N ASP A 39 11.07 8.61 25.56
CA ASP A 39 9.70 9.06 25.31
C ASP A 39 9.60 10.54 24.90
N GLN A 40 10.65 11.34 25.12
CA GLN A 40 10.71 12.75 24.73
C GLN A 40 10.98 12.92 23.22
N ASP A 41 11.47 11.85 22.55
CA ASP A 41 11.70 11.81 21.10
C ASP A 41 10.45 11.42 20.30
N ARG A 42 9.27 11.49 20.90
CA ARG A 42 8.02 11.23 20.21
C ARG A 42 7.50 12.46 19.51
N THR A 43 7.08 12.28 18.27
CA THR A 43 6.49 13.33 17.45
C THR A 43 5.38 12.77 16.58
N TRP A 44 4.66 13.66 15.93
CA TRP A 44 3.70 13.29 14.88
C TRP A 44 4.42 12.63 13.70
N ILE A 45 3.98 11.45 13.27
CA ILE A 45 4.68 10.66 12.25
C ILE A 45 3.82 10.35 11.02
N GLY A 46 2.58 10.82 10.97
CA GLY A 46 1.70 10.63 9.82
C GLY A 46 0.23 10.82 10.13
N CYS A 47 -0.61 10.84 9.10
CA CYS A 47 -2.04 10.97 9.18
C CYS A 47 -2.73 9.93 8.29
N GLU A 48 -3.69 9.20 8.84
CA GLU A 48 -4.49 8.24 8.05
C GLU A 48 -5.60 8.92 7.24
N ASP A 49 -5.95 10.16 7.57
CA ASP A 49 -6.89 10.94 6.79
C ASP A 49 -6.19 11.51 5.55
N PRO A 50 -6.76 11.34 4.36
CA PRO A 50 -6.15 11.85 3.13
C PRO A 50 -6.29 13.37 3.02
N ASP A 51 -5.30 14.02 2.40
CA ASP A 51 -5.39 15.43 2.02
C ASP A 51 -6.40 15.65 0.89
N LEU A 52 -6.53 14.68 -0.01
CA LEU A 52 -7.42 14.75 -1.17
C LEU A 52 -7.94 13.38 -1.57
N GLU A 53 -9.27 13.28 -1.70
CA GLU A 53 -9.93 12.18 -2.41
C GLU A 53 -10.49 12.69 -3.74
N TYR A 54 -10.32 11.92 -4.80
CA TYR A 54 -10.75 12.33 -6.13
C TYR A 54 -11.36 11.19 -6.93
N GLY A 55 -12.32 11.56 -7.78
CA GLY A 55 -12.95 10.67 -8.74
C GLY A 55 -13.14 11.36 -10.09
N ILE A 56 -12.74 10.68 -11.17
CA ILE A 56 -12.82 11.17 -12.54
C ILE A 56 -13.57 10.15 -13.37
N SER A 57 -14.71 10.60 -13.98
CA SER A 57 -15.46 9.82 -14.94
C SER A 57 -15.24 10.35 -16.35
N VAL A 58 -14.87 9.48 -17.26
CA VAL A 58 -14.76 9.78 -18.68
C VAL A 58 -15.72 8.90 -19.46
N GLY A 59 -16.54 9.50 -20.31
CA GLY A 59 -17.49 8.79 -21.16
C GLY A 59 -17.41 9.28 -22.60
N VAL A 60 -17.44 8.35 -23.55
CA VAL A 60 -17.41 8.61 -24.99
C VAL A 60 -18.48 7.78 -25.67
N THR A 61 -19.27 8.42 -26.55
CA THR A 61 -20.24 7.73 -27.41
C THR A 61 -19.86 7.95 -28.87
N TYR A 62 -19.71 6.87 -29.61
CA TYR A 62 -19.45 6.92 -31.04
C TYR A 62 -20.36 5.96 -31.80
N LYS A 63 -21.25 6.48 -32.62
CA LYS A 63 -22.29 5.71 -33.32
C LYS A 63 -23.12 4.87 -32.33
N ASN A 64 -22.99 3.56 -32.39
CA ASN A 64 -23.73 2.62 -31.56
C ASN A 64 -22.91 2.12 -30.35
N PHE A 65 -21.67 2.55 -30.23
CA PHE A 65 -20.80 2.22 -29.10
C PHE A 65 -20.81 3.32 -28.07
N ASP A 66 -20.80 2.92 -26.83
CA ASP A 66 -20.52 3.77 -25.67
C ASP A 66 -19.39 3.15 -24.84
N PHE A 67 -18.51 3.99 -24.36
CA PHE A 67 -17.42 3.64 -23.48
C PHE A 67 -17.42 4.57 -22.29
N SER A 68 -17.23 4.01 -21.12
CA SER A 68 -17.03 4.79 -19.91
C SER A 68 -15.92 4.17 -19.06
N VAL A 69 -15.19 5.03 -18.36
CA VAL A 69 -14.19 4.63 -17.38
C VAL A 69 -14.27 5.56 -16.17
N PHE A 70 -14.14 4.96 -14.99
CA PHE A 70 -14.08 5.68 -13.73
C PHE A 70 -12.76 5.43 -13.03
N PHE A 71 -12.07 6.51 -12.75
CA PHE A 71 -10.87 6.55 -11.94
C PHE A 71 -11.23 7.05 -10.55
N ASN A 72 -10.63 6.48 -9.53
CA ASN A 72 -10.64 7.06 -8.20
C ASN A 72 -9.27 6.95 -7.55
N GLY A 73 -8.99 7.86 -6.65
CA GLY A 73 -7.72 7.87 -5.96
C GLY A 73 -7.75 8.71 -4.70
N VAL A 74 -6.69 8.56 -3.95
CA VAL A 74 -6.43 9.23 -2.69
C VAL A 74 -5.00 9.74 -2.72
N PHE A 75 -4.79 10.94 -2.18
CA PHE A 75 -3.48 11.56 -2.07
C PHE A 75 -3.25 12.08 -0.65
N GLY A 76 -2.00 12.02 -0.17
CA GLY A 76 -1.60 12.55 1.13
C GLY A 76 -2.05 11.69 2.32
N LYS A 77 -2.37 10.41 2.10
CA LYS A 77 -2.72 9.47 3.17
C LYS A 77 -1.49 8.68 3.61
N ASP A 78 -1.29 8.55 4.91
CA ASP A 78 -0.34 7.60 5.48
C ASP A 78 -1.06 6.36 5.99
N LEU A 79 -0.36 5.23 5.96
CA LEU A 79 -0.86 3.94 6.44
C LEU A 79 0.05 3.41 7.55
N ASN A 80 -0.55 3.02 8.66
CA ASN A 80 0.13 2.23 9.66
C ASN A 80 0.14 0.76 9.23
N VAL A 81 1.32 0.26 8.87
CA VAL A 81 1.50 -1.11 8.38
C VAL A 81 2.15 -2.04 9.42
N SER A 82 2.19 -1.63 10.68
CA SER A 82 2.80 -2.42 11.76
C SER A 82 2.15 -3.79 11.94
N GLY A 83 0.85 -3.91 11.65
CA GLY A 83 0.09 -5.15 11.81
C GLY A 83 0.62 -6.33 10.99
N TRP A 84 1.26 -6.09 9.84
CA TRP A 84 1.86 -7.14 9.03
C TRP A 84 3.37 -6.98 8.85
N LYS A 85 3.86 -5.74 8.78
CA LYS A 85 5.30 -5.47 8.53
C LYS A 85 6.18 -5.96 9.68
N SER A 86 5.67 -5.95 10.91
CA SER A 86 6.36 -6.54 12.04
C SER A 86 6.66 -8.04 11.85
N TRP A 87 5.82 -8.77 11.11
CA TRP A 87 6.02 -10.21 10.84
C TRP A 87 6.93 -10.46 9.64
N THR A 88 6.86 -9.58 8.64
CA THR A 88 7.64 -9.75 7.41
C THR A 88 9.05 -9.20 7.51
N ASP A 89 9.27 -8.25 8.41
CA ASP A 89 10.53 -7.49 8.49
C ASP A 89 11.29 -7.71 9.81
N ILE A 90 10.60 -8.05 10.91
CA ILE A 90 11.22 -8.18 12.23
C ILE A 90 11.07 -9.60 12.75
N TYR A 91 12.12 -10.38 12.63
CA TYR A 91 12.10 -11.80 13.04
C TYR A 91 11.71 -12.00 14.51
N ALA A 92 12.21 -11.14 15.42
CA ALA A 92 11.94 -11.22 16.85
C ALA A 92 10.48 -11.00 17.25
N LEU A 93 9.67 -10.42 16.35
CA LEU A 93 8.24 -10.12 16.59
C LEU A 93 7.31 -11.18 15.99
N SER A 94 7.85 -12.07 15.18
CA SER A 94 7.05 -13.14 14.59
C SER A 94 6.74 -14.23 15.63
N THR A 95 5.57 -14.86 15.47
CA THR A 95 5.16 -15.96 16.34
C THR A 95 5.84 -17.27 15.94
N ALA A 96 6.31 -18.02 16.93
CA ALA A 96 6.97 -19.31 16.68
C ALA A 96 6.04 -20.28 15.94
N GLY A 97 6.54 -20.87 14.84
CA GLY A 97 5.80 -21.84 14.03
C GLY A 97 4.99 -21.25 12.88
N GLU A 98 5.02 -19.93 12.69
CA GLU A 98 4.43 -19.27 11.51
C GLU A 98 5.42 -19.17 10.36
N ASN A 99 4.90 -19.02 9.14
CA ASN A 99 5.73 -18.72 7.97
C ASN A 99 6.14 -17.24 7.99
N TYR A 100 7.43 -17.01 7.84
CA TYR A 100 7.97 -15.65 7.71
C TYR A 100 7.77 -15.11 6.30
N GLY A 101 7.72 -13.78 6.20
CA GLY A 101 7.72 -13.10 4.91
C GLY A 101 9.04 -13.34 4.15
N THR A 102 8.96 -13.46 2.82
CA THR A 102 10.15 -13.60 1.97
C THR A 102 11.09 -12.40 2.06
N ARG A 103 10.61 -11.25 2.54
CA ARG A 103 11.41 -10.04 2.77
C ARG A 103 12.54 -10.26 3.76
N LEU A 104 12.38 -11.16 4.74
CA LEU A 104 13.44 -11.52 5.69
C LEU A 104 14.67 -12.16 5.03
N LEU A 105 14.56 -12.65 3.79
CA LEU A 105 15.72 -13.12 3.02
C LEU A 105 16.67 -11.98 2.65
N ASP A 106 16.16 -10.73 2.62
CA ASP A 106 16.94 -9.52 2.38
C ASP A 106 17.33 -8.78 3.67
N ALA A 107 17.24 -9.44 4.82
CA ALA A 107 17.62 -8.87 6.10
C ALA A 107 19.09 -8.40 6.10
N TRP A 108 19.37 -7.37 6.88
CA TRP A 108 20.71 -6.83 7.02
C TRP A 108 21.71 -7.89 7.50
N THR A 109 22.85 -7.91 6.85
CA THR A 109 24.05 -8.65 7.27
C THR A 109 25.29 -7.81 6.99
N PRO A 110 26.47 -8.10 7.55
CA PRO A 110 27.69 -7.37 7.21
C PRO A 110 28.06 -7.40 5.72
N THR A 111 27.48 -8.32 4.95
CA THR A 111 27.68 -8.42 3.49
C THR A 111 26.46 -7.93 2.69
N ASN A 112 25.33 -7.67 3.34
CA ASN A 112 24.12 -7.11 2.75
C ASN A 112 23.68 -5.87 3.55
N THR A 113 24.35 -4.75 3.33
CA THR A 113 24.11 -3.50 4.05
C THR A 113 23.12 -2.59 3.35
N ASN A 114 22.82 -2.83 2.07
CA ASN A 114 21.89 -2.03 1.26
C ASN A 114 20.46 -2.55 1.38
N THR A 115 19.95 -2.62 2.61
CA THR A 115 18.58 -3.05 2.90
C THR A 115 17.97 -2.17 4.00
N SER A 116 16.65 -2.10 4.02
CA SER A 116 15.88 -1.47 5.10
C SER A 116 15.37 -2.47 6.14
N ILE A 117 15.67 -3.77 5.96
CA ILE A 117 15.17 -4.83 6.83
C ILE A 117 16.21 -5.14 7.92
N PRO A 118 15.84 -5.01 9.20
CA PRO A 118 16.77 -5.22 10.30
C PRO A 118 17.39 -6.62 10.29
N ALA A 119 18.59 -6.73 10.89
CA ALA A 119 19.25 -7.99 11.06
C ALA A 119 18.37 -9.00 11.81
N LEU A 120 18.42 -10.27 11.43
CA LEU A 120 17.65 -11.32 12.12
C LEU A 120 18.07 -11.43 13.59
N SER A 121 17.09 -11.46 14.48
CA SER A 121 17.30 -11.65 15.91
C SER A 121 16.12 -12.41 16.49
N VAL A 122 16.38 -13.32 17.40
CA VAL A 122 15.34 -14.05 18.17
C VAL A 122 14.80 -13.20 19.33
N ASN A 123 15.49 -12.13 19.68
CA ASN A 123 15.12 -11.26 20.78
C ASN A 123 14.92 -9.83 20.29
N ASN A 124 13.85 -9.19 20.79
CA ASN A 124 13.55 -7.78 20.49
C ASN A 124 14.29 -6.84 21.46
N TYR A 125 15.61 -6.86 21.45
CA TYR A 125 16.42 -6.03 22.36
C TYR A 125 16.32 -4.53 22.08
N ASN A 126 16.10 -4.15 20.83
CA ASN A 126 16.05 -2.76 20.37
C ASN A 126 14.62 -2.18 20.41
N ASP A 127 13.65 -2.93 20.95
CA ASP A 127 12.23 -2.56 20.95
C ASP A 127 11.72 -2.14 19.54
N GLU A 128 12.08 -2.93 18.52
CA GLU A 128 11.73 -2.65 17.12
C GLU A 128 10.23 -2.80 16.84
N GLY A 129 9.46 -3.34 17.79
CA GLY A 129 7.99 -3.35 17.74
C GLY A 129 7.34 -2.01 18.06
N ARG A 130 8.12 -1.03 18.57
CA ARG A 130 7.55 0.31 18.87
C ARG A 130 7.05 0.99 17.60
N MET A 131 5.94 1.71 17.72
CA MET A 131 5.43 2.52 16.62
C MET A 131 6.44 3.59 16.22
N SER A 132 6.83 3.60 14.96
CA SER A 132 7.82 4.51 14.39
C SER A 132 7.55 4.74 12.90
N THR A 133 8.26 5.68 12.28
CA THR A 133 8.16 5.92 10.83
C THR A 133 8.55 4.71 9.99
N TYR A 134 9.22 3.72 10.56
CA TYR A 134 9.46 2.42 9.92
C TYR A 134 8.16 1.71 9.49
N TYR A 135 7.10 1.90 10.26
CA TYR A 135 5.78 1.30 10.01
C TYR A 135 4.80 2.27 9.33
N VAL A 136 5.26 3.43 8.90
CA VAL A 136 4.43 4.38 8.16
C VAL A 136 4.77 4.29 6.68
N GLU A 137 3.77 3.99 5.85
CA GLU A 137 3.89 3.91 4.40
C GLU A 137 2.84 4.81 3.74
N SER A 138 3.12 5.28 2.53
CA SER A 138 2.14 6.09 1.79
C SER A 138 0.95 5.26 1.36
N GLY A 139 -0.25 5.68 1.74
CA GLY A 139 -1.52 5.14 1.28
C GLY A 139 -2.07 5.79 0.02
N SER A 140 -1.30 6.67 -0.62
CA SER A 140 -1.74 7.34 -1.85
C SER A 140 -1.85 6.37 -3.01
N TYR A 141 -2.92 6.47 -3.80
CA TYR A 141 -3.11 5.61 -4.96
C TYR A 141 -3.98 6.24 -6.04
N LEU A 142 -3.90 5.71 -7.24
CA LEU A 142 -4.83 5.92 -8.35
C LEU A 142 -5.26 4.57 -8.91
N LYS A 143 -6.58 4.33 -8.97
CA LYS A 143 -7.17 3.08 -9.51
C LYS A 143 -8.03 3.36 -10.72
N ILE A 144 -8.05 2.43 -11.66
CA ILE A 144 -9.15 2.27 -12.61
C ILE A 144 -10.21 1.40 -11.90
N ARG A 145 -11.23 2.07 -11.35
CA ARG A 145 -12.26 1.40 -10.56
C ARG A 145 -13.18 0.55 -11.42
N ASN A 146 -13.64 1.12 -12.53
CA ASN A 146 -14.40 0.37 -13.51
C ASN A 146 -14.21 0.95 -14.92
N ALA A 147 -14.44 0.08 -15.91
CA ALA A 147 -14.59 0.47 -17.30
C ALA A 147 -15.73 -0.36 -17.92
N GLU A 148 -16.51 0.27 -18.76
CA GLU A 148 -17.62 -0.37 -19.46
C GLU A 148 -17.55 -0.03 -20.95
N VAL A 149 -17.79 -1.01 -21.78
CA VAL A 149 -18.07 -0.86 -23.21
C VAL A 149 -19.45 -1.39 -23.52
N GLY A 150 -20.28 -0.56 -24.12
CA GLY A 150 -21.64 -0.88 -24.53
C GLY A 150 -21.81 -0.82 -26.03
N TYR A 151 -22.70 -1.65 -26.56
CA TYR A 151 -23.15 -1.60 -27.93
C TYR A 151 -24.66 -1.60 -28.00
N THR A 152 -25.24 -0.54 -28.55
CA THR A 152 -26.67 -0.45 -28.80
C THR A 152 -26.98 -1.02 -30.19
N ILE A 153 -27.82 -2.05 -30.22
CA ILE A 153 -28.23 -2.70 -31.47
C ILE A 153 -29.00 -1.69 -32.34
N PRO A 154 -28.63 -1.54 -33.64
CA PRO A 154 -29.32 -0.64 -34.55
C PRO A 154 -30.84 -0.90 -34.60
N LYS A 155 -31.64 0.16 -34.67
CA LYS A 155 -33.11 0.07 -34.68
C LYS A 155 -33.65 -0.86 -35.78
N SER A 156 -32.99 -0.92 -36.92
CA SER A 156 -33.37 -1.79 -38.03
C SER A 156 -33.34 -3.29 -37.68
N PHE A 157 -32.43 -3.70 -36.77
CA PHE A 157 -32.35 -5.07 -36.24
C PHE A 157 -33.29 -5.27 -35.03
N ALA A 158 -33.30 -4.30 -34.11
CA ALA A 158 -34.16 -4.35 -32.91
C ALA A 158 -35.63 -4.49 -33.30
N ASN A 159 -36.11 -3.73 -34.29
CA ASN A 159 -37.49 -3.78 -34.77
C ASN A 159 -37.89 -5.15 -35.37
N LYS A 160 -36.95 -5.86 -36.00
CA LYS A 160 -37.21 -7.23 -36.50
C LYS A 160 -37.50 -8.19 -35.36
N LEU A 161 -36.97 -7.94 -34.18
CA LEU A 161 -37.21 -8.71 -32.96
C LEU A 161 -38.34 -8.12 -32.12
N LYS A 162 -39.08 -7.13 -32.63
CA LYS A 162 -40.17 -6.40 -31.93
C LYS A 162 -39.68 -5.70 -30.66
N LEU A 163 -38.42 -5.26 -30.64
CA LEU A 163 -37.82 -4.54 -29.55
C LEU A 163 -37.70 -3.06 -29.91
N GLN A 164 -37.99 -2.19 -28.94
CA GLN A 164 -37.75 -0.74 -29.09
C GLN A 164 -36.26 -0.42 -28.99
N ARG A 165 -35.55 -1.11 -28.08
CA ARG A 165 -34.10 -0.94 -27.86
C ARG A 165 -33.51 -2.22 -27.31
N ALA A 166 -32.29 -2.54 -27.75
CA ALA A 166 -31.47 -3.56 -27.12
C ALA A 166 -30.02 -3.05 -27.02
N ARG A 167 -29.40 -3.23 -25.86
CA ARG A 167 -28.00 -2.85 -25.61
C ARG A 167 -27.31 -3.99 -24.88
N VAL A 168 -26.15 -4.40 -25.40
CA VAL A 168 -25.22 -5.33 -24.72
C VAL A 168 -24.07 -4.51 -24.17
N ALA A 169 -23.66 -4.77 -22.93
CA ALA A 169 -22.49 -4.15 -22.37
C ALA A 169 -21.62 -5.16 -21.62
N LEU A 170 -20.31 -4.89 -21.64
CA LEU A 170 -19.32 -5.58 -20.85
C LEU A 170 -18.67 -4.55 -19.92
N ARG A 171 -18.71 -4.84 -18.63
CA ARG A 171 -18.13 -4.04 -17.57
C ARG A 171 -17.08 -4.84 -16.82
N ALA A 172 -15.96 -4.20 -16.55
CA ALA A 172 -14.93 -4.71 -15.65
C ALA A 172 -14.83 -3.78 -14.43
N ASP A 173 -14.72 -4.36 -13.24
CA ASP A 173 -14.55 -3.64 -11.98
C ASP A 173 -13.23 -4.02 -11.30
N ASN A 174 -12.66 -3.08 -10.53
CA ASN A 174 -11.38 -3.20 -9.84
C ASN A 174 -10.23 -3.64 -10.77
N ILE A 175 -10.08 -2.93 -11.88
CA ILE A 175 -9.25 -3.35 -13.00
C ILE A 175 -7.77 -3.34 -12.62
N VAL A 176 -7.28 -2.21 -12.10
CA VAL A 176 -5.88 -2.06 -11.73
C VAL A 176 -5.66 -0.86 -10.82
N THR A 177 -4.69 -0.99 -9.91
CA THR A 177 -4.10 0.11 -9.18
C THR A 177 -2.90 0.61 -9.99
N LEU A 178 -3.04 1.78 -10.63
CA LEU A 178 -2.01 2.35 -11.51
C LEU A 178 -0.82 2.88 -10.72
N MET A 179 -1.11 3.55 -9.59
CA MET A 179 -0.09 4.10 -8.71
C MET A 179 -0.47 3.69 -7.30
N LYS A 180 0.38 2.89 -6.68
CA LYS A 180 0.21 2.49 -5.28
C LYS A 180 0.76 3.55 -4.33
N THR A 181 1.75 4.32 -4.81
CA THR A 181 2.48 5.24 -3.96
C THR A 181 3.14 6.33 -4.78
N TRP A 182 3.20 7.52 -4.21
CA TRP A 182 3.99 8.63 -4.72
C TRP A 182 4.96 9.03 -3.61
N GLY A 183 6.27 8.89 -3.86
CA GLY A 183 7.33 9.24 -2.92
C GLY A 183 8.11 8.03 -2.40
N ASP A 184 8.98 8.30 -1.44
CA ASP A 184 10.02 7.36 -0.99
C ASP A 184 9.50 6.21 -0.12
N ASN A 185 8.32 6.36 0.50
CA ASN A 185 7.69 5.36 1.37
C ASN A 185 6.58 4.58 0.64
N ALA A 186 6.97 3.89 -0.42
CA ALA A 186 6.05 3.10 -1.22
C ALA A 186 5.31 2.03 -0.40
N TYR A 187 3.98 1.93 -0.57
CA TYR A 187 3.18 0.89 0.06
C TYR A 187 3.64 -0.50 -0.41
N THR A 188 4.10 -1.31 0.53
CA THR A 188 4.66 -2.63 0.24
C THR A 188 3.62 -3.74 0.25
N GLY A 189 2.38 -3.46 0.71
CA GLY A 189 1.27 -4.41 0.71
C GLY A 189 0.59 -4.59 -0.65
N LEU A 190 -0.48 -5.38 -0.66
CA LEU A 190 -1.21 -5.73 -1.89
C LEU A 190 -2.10 -4.61 -2.40
N ASP A 191 -2.88 -4.00 -1.52
CA ASP A 191 -3.87 -2.97 -1.86
C ASP A 191 -3.90 -1.87 -0.80
N PRO A 192 -3.55 -0.61 -1.14
CA PRO A 192 -3.54 0.51 -0.19
C PRO A 192 -4.95 0.90 0.28
N GLU A 193 -6.00 0.48 -0.40
CA GLU A 193 -7.38 0.71 0.03
C GLU A 193 -7.82 -0.24 1.15
N THR A 194 -7.25 -1.44 1.15
CA THR A 194 -7.48 -2.46 2.19
C THR A 194 -6.13 -2.87 2.79
N PRO A 195 -5.48 -1.98 3.57
CA PRO A 195 -4.18 -2.27 4.14
C PRO A 195 -4.25 -3.42 5.14
N GLY A 196 -3.14 -4.15 5.27
CA GLY A 196 -3.02 -5.26 6.20
C GLY A 196 -3.24 -6.63 5.58
N SER A 197 -3.79 -7.57 6.36
CA SER A 197 -4.00 -8.97 5.97
C SER A 197 -5.32 -9.22 5.24
N GLY A 198 -6.07 -8.16 4.90
CA GLY A 198 -7.32 -8.28 4.16
C GLY A 198 -7.14 -8.76 2.72
N TYR A 199 -8.13 -9.45 2.19
CA TYR A 199 -8.15 -9.77 0.76
C TYR A 199 -8.28 -8.47 -0.05
N PRO A 200 -7.46 -8.28 -1.10
CA PRO A 200 -7.63 -7.16 -2.01
C PRO A 200 -8.97 -7.27 -2.72
N MET A 201 -9.51 -6.12 -3.14
CA MET A 201 -10.76 -6.08 -3.91
C MET A 201 -10.61 -6.91 -5.19
N PRO A 202 -11.48 -7.92 -5.42
CA PRO A 202 -11.34 -8.80 -6.56
C PRO A 202 -11.64 -8.08 -7.87
N PHE A 203 -10.89 -8.42 -8.91
CA PHE A 203 -11.28 -8.11 -10.28
C PHE A 203 -12.55 -8.87 -10.63
N SER A 204 -13.53 -8.20 -11.25
CA SER A 204 -14.75 -8.86 -11.74
C SER A 204 -15.11 -8.37 -13.14
N MET A 205 -15.76 -9.24 -13.91
CA MET A 205 -16.34 -8.92 -15.22
C MET A 205 -17.82 -9.25 -15.25
N THR A 206 -18.62 -8.33 -15.75
CA THR A 206 -20.07 -8.48 -15.86
C THR A 206 -20.50 -8.19 -17.27
N MET A 207 -21.24 -9.11 -17.89
CA MET A 207 -21.94 -8.87 -19.15
C MET A 207 -23.40 -8.58 -18.85
N SER A 208 -23.93 -7.51 -19.45
CA SER A 208 -25.34 -7.13 -19.29
C SER A 208 -26.05 -7.04 -20.66
N LEU A 209 -27.32 -7.43 -20.67
CA LEU A 209 -28.24 -7.26 -21.78
C LEU A 209 -29.45 -6.43 -21.30
N ASN A 210 -29.60 -5.24 -21.86
CA ASN A 210 -30.74 -4.38 -21.57
C ASN A 210 -31.68 -4.38 -22.77
N VAL A 211 -32.93 -4.73 -22.56
CA VAL A 211 -33.95 -4.84 -23.61
C VAL A 211 -35.17 -4.02 -23.23
N THR A 212 -35.70 -3.24 -24.18
CA THR A 212 -36.95 -2.50 -24.06
C THR A 212 -37.92 -2.98 -25.14
N PHE A 213 -39.12 -3.32 -24.75
CA PHE A 213 -40.20 -3.81 -25.62
C PHE A 213 -41.14 -2.68 -26.01
#